data_d9264253a145e242f574d086d6e7baf8
#
_entry.id   d9264253a145e242f574d086d6e7baf8
#
_cell.length_a   1.000
_cell.length_b   1.000
_cell.length_c   1.000
_cell.angle_alpha   90.00
_cell.angle_beta   90.00
_cell.angle_gamma   90.00
#
_symmetry.space_group_name_H-M   'P 1'
#
loop_
_entity.id
_entity.type
_entity.pdbx_description
1 polymer ?
#
loop_
_entity_poly.entity_id
_entity_poly.type
_entity_poly.pdbx_seq_one_letter_code
_entity_poly.pdbx_strand_id
1 'polypeptide(L)'
;MKLIKSIILCGMGAAALGLTSCNDWLDVNTNPNIPTAEAAKYEQRLAHIQFYTNDAYMFASWRSNMACGDWTRNVGGGTYFNMSVWYPTNGIVTTSYQWWFVGAYANVPDMIAKANAAGNKQFEGAGYLIKAYGNMLMTDLYGEMPYTEAVGANALPKYDTGKTIFMGCLADIDKAIELLEAGRNQAAEHPTLPTLAANDSWNNGDIDKWIKLAHLLKARFMLHLSKKAAGSYLDGKYDAEGILAELDKAMQSNADNTVINHTDNNSTSHDVLGWDEPVDYSGLYSVCGMNSGYMITKMYYDNLTNFAGCGIEDPRADKIIPWAVSKKSTDTPAEIKWQGEWRRSLGLDLASNINSEGGPIRPSWSKEKQGFYIDSDNAARLGDTVYVEQTSSSKGYAKNPDLYYYRGGVTQPNSRESGTFYTRVSSPTYVGTYAEVCFIRAEVLFNLGRKAEAYDAYKKGVKASIELMNEKLAKWCSEDENLKKCPSFSVIPTADIDNYVNNALGTAGDITLGKIMTQKRIAMLFSMETWNDMRRYDYNPEIFLGWKMPAYHKTLVDAMKAIPEGKQFRRWRQCSHELNYNADNLQAIGAQVPGADMSLAGGWNKADDVWTIPVWWDSDQE
;
A
#
# COMPACT_ATOMS: atom_id res chain seq x y z
N MET A 1 -80.84 26.01 0.41
CA MET A 1 -79.99 25.29 -0.63
C MET A 1 -78.90 26.14 -1.25
N LYS A 2 -79.05 27.47 -1.44
CA LYS A 2 -77.95 28.28 -2.01
C LYS A 2 -76.75 28.48 -1.05
N LEU A 3 -76.97 28.55 0.28
CA LEU A 3 -75.93 28.80 1.26
C LEU A 3 -74.99 27.55 1.43
N ILE A 4 -75.57 26.32 1.37
CA ILE A 4 -74.83 25.08 1.48
C ILE A 4 -73.93 24.85 0.26
N LYS A 5 -74.37 25.27 -0.95
CA LYS A 5 -73.49 25.13 -2.14
C LYS A 5 -72.32 26.11 -2.12
N SER A 6 -72.46 27.28 -1.54
CA SER A 6 -71.35 28.23 -1.40
C SER A 6 -70.32 27.79 -0.37
N ILE A 7 -70.73 27.15 0.73
CA ILE A 7 -69.84 26.62 1.76
C ILE A 7 -69.02 25.41 1.22
N ILE A 8 -69.64 24.55 0.41
CA ILE A 8 -68.98 23.41 -0.22
C ILE A 8 -67.97 23.89 -1.29
N LEU A 9 -68.30 24.94 -2.06
CA LEU A 9 -67.37 25.48 -3.06
C LEU A 9 -66.19 26.21 -2.43
N CYS A 10 -66.36 26.93 -1.31
CA CYS A 10 -65.28 27.55 -0.57
C CYS A 10 -64.40 26.49 0.16
N GLY A 11 -64.99 25.39 0.65
CA GLY A 11 -64.27 24.27 1.26
C GLY A 11 -63.39 23.51 0.27
N MET A 12 -63.88 23.27 -0.96
CA MET A 12 -63.08 22.66 -2.03
C MET A 12 -61.98 23.59 -2.56
N GLY A 13 -62.19 24.89 -2.62
CA GLY A 13 -61.16 25.86 -2.99
C GLY A 13 -60.02 25.95 -1.97
N ALA A 14 -60.36 25.91 -0.68
CA ALA A 14 -59.37 25.92 0.39
C ALA A 14 -58.56 24.59 0.47
N ALA A 15 -59.21 23.44 0.19
CA ALA A 15 -58.51 22.15 0.12
C ALA A 15 -57.59 22.03 -1.10
N ALA A 16 -57.96 22.65 -2.25
CA ALA A 16 -57.12 22.65 -3.45
C ALA A 16 -55.88 23.57 -3.33
N LEU A 17 -55.97 24.67 -2.57
CA LEU A 17 -54.84 25.56 -2.29
C LEU A 17 -53.89 25.00 -1.20
N GLY A 18 -54.38 24.10 -0.34
CA GLY A 18 -53.54 23.42 0.66
C GLY A 18 -52.67 22.28 0.10
N LEU A 19 -52.98 21.77 -1.10
CA LEU A 19 -52.26 20.66 -1.71
C LEU A 19 -51.04 21.07 -2.56
N THR A 20 -50.92 22.37 -2.88
CA THR A 20 -49.76 22.87 -3.63
C THR A 20 -48.65 23.45 -2.76
N SER A 21 -48.88 23.57 -1.44
CA SER A 21 -47.93 24.17 -0.48
C SER A 21 -47.02 23.18 0.26
N CYS A 22 -47.18 21.88 0.02
CA CYS A 22 -46.45 20.88 0.82
C CYS A 22 -45.35 20.13 0.08
N ASN A 23 -45.11 20.41 -1.21
CA ASN A 23 -44.03 19.71 -1.92
C ASN A 23 -42.65 20.20 -1.48
N ASP A 24 -42.48 21.50 -1.20
CA ASP A 24 -41.18 22.04 -0.75
C ASP A 24 -40.91 21.76 0.75
N TRP A 25 -41.95 21.49 1.56
CA TRP A 25 -41.78 21.22 2.99
C TRP A 25 -41.50 19.74 3.29
N LEU A 26 -41.77 18.85 2.34
CA LEU A 26 -41.47 17.42 2.43
C LEU A 26 -40.10 17.05 1.82
N ASP A 27 -39.42 17.99 1.20
CA ASP A 27 -38.05 17.79 0.73
C ASP A 27 -37.03 18.00 1.84
N VAL A 28 -37.29 17.35 2.99
CA VAL A 28 -36.42 17.32 4.18
C VAL A 28 -35.14 16.51 3.92
N ASN A 29 -35.05 15.84 2.78
CA ASN A 29 -33.91 15.00 2.43
C ASN A 29 -32.77 15.77 1.76
N THR A 30 -33.02 17.00 1.36
CA THR A 30 -31.95 17.87 0.83
C THR A 30 -31.55 18.86 1.92
N ASN A 31 -30.46 18.58 2.62
CA ASN A 31 -29.91 19.52 3.60
C ASN A 31 -29.39 20.77 2.85
N PRO A 32 -30.03 21.96 3.01
CA PRO A 32 -29.63 23.16 2.27
C PRO A 32 -28.23 23.67 2.64
N ASN A 33 -27.63 23.15 3.71
CA ASN A 33 -26.29 23.51 4.17
C ASN A 33 -25.22 22.53 3.69
N ILE A 34 -25.59 21.46 2.98
CA ILE A 34 -24.64 20.54 2.36
C ILE A 34 -24.63 20.80 0.85
N PRO A 35 -23.46 21.10 0.25
CA PRO A 35 -23.36 21.22 -1.20
C PRO A 35 -23.89 19.95 -1.86
N THR A 36 -24.77 20.10 -2.84
CA THR A 36 -25.22 18.97 -3.66
C THR A 36 -24.05 18.43 -4.48
N ALA A 37 -24.11 17.19 -4.89
CA ALA A 37 -23.11 16.61 -5.80
C ALA A 37 -22.93 17.42 -7.09
N GLU A 38 -23.99 18.13 -7.53
CA GLU A 38 -23.98 19.03 -8.68
C GLU A 38 -23.16 20.30 -8.42
N ALA A 39 -23.18 20.84 -7.18
CA ALA A 39 -22.44 22.04 -6.82
C ALA A 39 -20.93 21.80 -6.67
N ALA A 40 -20.51 20.57 -6.40
CA ALA A 40 -19.09 20.22 -6.27
C ALA A 40 -18.44 20.18 -7.66
N LYS A 41 -17.44 21.02 -7.87
CA LYS A 41 -16.66 21.08 -9.12
C LYS A 41 -15.69 19.90 -9.21
N TYR A 42 -15.37 19.47 -10.43
CA TYR A 42 -14.49 18.33 -10.66
C TYR A 42 -13.07 18.54 -10.11
N GLU A 43 -12.53 19.76 -10.21
CA GLU A 43 -11.21 20.08 -9.70
C GLU A 43 -11.09 19.96 -8.17
N GLN A 44 -12.17 20.13 -7.44
CA GLN A 44 -12.19 20.04 -5.98
C GLN A 44 -12.20 18.60 -5.47
N ARG A 45 -12.47 17.62 -6.34
CA ARG A 45 -12.55 16.20 -5.98
C ARG A 45 -11.20 15.51 -6.00
N LEU A 46 -10.21 16.01 -6.76
CA LEU A 46 -8.96 15.32 -7.03
C LEU A 46 -8.18 15.00 -5.75
N ALA A 47 -7.96 15.98 -4.88
CA ALA A 47 -7.22 15.77 -3.64
C ALA A 47 -7.87 14.72 -2.73
N HIS A 48 -9.19 14.77 -2.60
CA HIS A 48 -9.96 13.79 -1.82
C HIS A 48 -9.86 12.37 -2.41
N ILE A 49 -9.98 12.24 -3.73
CA ILE A 49 -9.83 10.96 -4.44
C ILE A 49 -8.42 10.42 -4.23
N GLN A 50 -7.39 11.24 -4.40
CA GLN A 50 -5.99 10.83 -4.21
C GLN A 50 -5.71 10.39 -2.77
N PHE A 51 -6.26 11.09 -1.78
CA PHE A 51 -6.11 10.76 -0.37
C PHE A 51 -6.64 9.35 -0.07
N TYR A 52 -7.90 9.05 -0.38
CA TYR A 52 -8.48 7.76 -0.11
C TYR A 52 -7.91 6.63 -0.97
N THR A 53 -7.49 6.93 -2.20
CA THR A 53 -6.77 5.97 -3.06
C THR A 53 -5.44 5.59 -2.40
N ASN A 54 -4.69 6.57 -1.92
CA ASN A 54 -3.44 6.34 -1.22
C ASN A 54 -3.65 5.50 0.05
N ASP A 55 -4.63 5.86 0.87
CA ASP A 55 -4.89 5.15 2.12
C ASP A 55 -5.38 3.72 1.89
N ALA A 56 -6.24 3.50 0.89
CA ALA A 56 -6.65 2.16 0.48
C ALA A 56 -5.45 1.30 0.09
N TYR A 57 -4.52 1.86 -0.70
CA TYR A 57 -3.30 1.20 -1.13
C TYR A 57 -2.36 0.91 0.04
N MET A 58 -2.07 1.91 0.87
CA MET A 58 -1.15 1.78 1.99
C MET A 58 -1.68 0.78 3.03
N PHE A 59 -2.98 0.78 3.29
CA PHE A 59 -3.59 -0.16 4.23
C PHE A 59 -3.59 -1.60 3.73
N ALA A 60 -3.67 -1.82 2.43
CA ALA A 60 -3.50 -3.14 1.82
C ALA A 60 -2.03 -3.57 1.84
N SER A 61 -1.12 -2.69 1.42
CA SER A 61 0.29 -3.02 1.22
C SER A 61 1.01 -3.39 2.51
N TRP A 62 0.80 -2.65 3.60
CA TRP A 62 1.50 -2.97 4.85
C TRP A 62 1.09 -4.34 5.43
N ARG A 63 -0.17 -4.74 5.26
CA ARG A 63 -0.64 -6.08 5.64
C ARG A 63 -0.09 -7.17 4.74
N SER A 64 -0.11 -6.94 3.45
CA SER A 64 0.43 -7.88 2.47
C SER A 64 1.93 -8.08 2.64
N ASN A 65 2.68 -7.03 2.96
CA ASN A 65 4.11 -7.14 3.29
C ASN A 65 4.38 -7.95 4.57
N MET A 66 3.47 -7.92 5.55
CA MET A 66 3.55 -8.83 6.70
C MET A 66 3.40 -10.29 6.27
N ALA A 67 2.48 -10.59 5.36
CA ALA A 67 2.30 -11.94 4.81
C ALA A 67 3.51 -12.39 3.98
N CYS A 68 4.26 -11.44 3.43
CA CYS A 68 5.52 -11.68 2.73
C CYS A 68 6.71 -11.91 3.68
N GLY A 69 6.58 -11.59 4.96
CA GLY A 69 7.63 -11.73 5.95
C GLY A 69 8.68 -10.63 5.91
N ASP A 70 8.37 -9.43 5.41
CA ASP A 70 9.28 -8.28 5.43
C ASP A 70 9.40 -7.71 6.83
N TRP A 71 8.28 -7.56 7.48
CA TRP A 71 8.15 -7.02 8.81
C TRP A 71 6.98 -7.67 9.53
N THR A 72 6.86 -7.41 10.82
CA THR A 72 5.72 -7.87 11.63
C THR A 72 5.36 -6.83 12.68
N ARG A 73 4.24 -7.04 13.35
CA ARG A 73 3.76 -6.18 14.41
C ARG A 73 3.19 -7.00 15.57
N ASN A 74 3.53 -6.61 16.80
CA ASN A 74 2.94 -7.20 18.00
C ASN A 74 3.02 -8.73 18.04
N VAL A 75 4.21 -9.29 18.00
CA VAL A 75 4.43 -10.72 18.18
C VAL A 75 3.71 -11.21 19.44
N GLY A 76 2.84 -12.18 19.31
CA GLY A 76 2.07 -12.70 20.44
C GLY A 76 0.57 -12.67 20.28
N GLY A 77 0.11 -12.53 19.05
CA GLY A 77 -1.30 -12.63 18.70
C GLY A 77 -1.95 -11.30 18.36
N GLY A 78 -3.16 -11.39 17.88
CA GLY A 78 -3.96 -10.27 17.38
C GLY A 78 -3.98 -10.18 15.86
N THR A 79 -4.97 -9.47 15.35
CA THR A 79 -5.30 -9.38 13.91
C THR A 79 -4.11 -9.02 13.02
N TYR A 80 -3.18 -8.21 13.51
CA TYR A 80 -2.03 -7.78 12.71
C TYR A 80 -0.96 -8.87 12.59
N PHE A 81 -0.59 -9.51 13.71
CA PHE A 81 0.36 -10.62 13.67
C PHE A 81 -0.16 -11.81 12.85
N ASN A 82 -1.47 -12.00 12.83
CA ASN A 82 -2.11 -13.07 12.07
C ASN A 82 -1.76 -13.05 10.58
N MET A 83 -1.54 -11.87 9.98
CA MET A 83 -1.08 -11.78 8.59
C MET A 83 0.31 -12.39 8.41
N SER A 84 1.23 -12.12 9.34
CA SER A 84 2.60 -12.68 9.28
C SER A 84 2.63 -14.21 9.36
N VAL A 85 1.61 -14.83 9.91
CA VAL A 85 1.49 -16.29 10.08
C VAL A 85 0.39 -16.91 9.21
N TRP A 86 -0.02 -16.21 8.18
CA TRP A 86 -1.03 -16.65 7.21
C TRP A 86 -2.35 -17.12 7.85
N TYR A 87 -2.75 -16.40 8.89
CA TYR A 87 -4.08 -16.54 9.48
C TYR A 87 -4.93 -15.29 9.16
N PRO A 88 -5.39 -15.15 7.91
CA PRO A 88 -6.20 -14.00 7.53
C PRO A 88 -7.59 -14.06 8.18
N THR A 89 -8.12 -12.88 8.53
CA THR A 89 -9.45 -12.75 9.12
C THR A 89 -10.23 -11.64 8.43
N ASN A 90 -11.55 -11.68 8.52
CA ASN A 90 -12.42 -10.66 7.92
C ASN A 90 -12.12 -9.23 8.43
N GLY A 91 -11.61 -9.10 9.65
CA GLY A 91 -11.27 -7.80 10.23
C GLY A 91 -10.16 -7.03 9.50
N ILE A 92 -9.38 -7.71 8.63
CA ILE A 92 -8.27 -7.08 7.91
C ILE A 92 -8.63 -6.63 6.50
N VAL A 93 -9.74 -7.10 5.94
CA VAL A 93 -10.05 -6.91 4.51
C VAL A 93 -10.96 -5.72 4.23
N THR A 94 -11.74 -5.25 5.20
CA THR A 94 -12.82 -4.29 4.97
C THR A 94 -12.32 -2.88 4.66
N THR A 95 -11.28 -2.42 5.34
CA THR A 95 -10.88 -1.00 5.33
C THR A 95 -10.42 -0.53 3.96
N SER A 96 -9.54 -1.27 3.27
CA SER A 96 -9.08 -0.91 1.92
C SER A 96 -10.24 -0.88 0.92
N TYR A 97 -11.19 -1.82 1.05
CA TYR A 97 -12.40 -1.86 0.23
C TYR A 97 -13.26 -0.60 0.41
N GLN A 98 -13.55 -0.23 1.68
CA GLN A 98 -14.35 0.96 1.99
C GLN A 98 -13.68 2.24 1.51
N TRP A 99 -12.39 2.41 1.74
CA TRP A 99 -11.69 3.61 1.31
C TRP A 99 -11.62 3.75 -0.20
N TRP A 100 -11.49 2.64 -0.92
CA TRP A 100 -11.58 2.71 -2.35
C TRP A 100 -13.01 3.00 -2.82
N PHE A 101 -13.98 2.13 -2.53
CA PHE A 101 -15.33 2.24 -3.12
C PHE A 101 -16.13 3.43 -2.57
N VAL A 102 -16.06 3.69 -1.27
CA VAL A 102 -16.85 4.75 -0.62
C VAL A 102 -16.06 6.06 -0.57
N GLY A 103 -14.78 6.02 -0.22
CA GLY A 103 -13.94 7.21 -0.10
C GLY A 103 -13.56 7.79 -1.45
N ALA A 104 -12.87 7.04 -2.29
CA ALA A 104 -12.32 7.51 -3.56
C ALA A 104 -13.29 7.32 -4.74
N TYR A 105 -13.62 6.07 -5.05
CA TYR A 105 -14.26 5.71 -6.31
C TYR A 105 -15.66 6.31 -6.47
N ALA A 106 -16.40 6.51 -5.38
CA ALA A 106 -17.69 7.21 -5.41
C ALA A 106 -17.64 8.60 -6.09
N ASN A 107 -16.47 9.24 -6.12
CA ASN A 107 -16.26 10.55 -6.70
C ASN A 107 -15.62 10.51 -8.11
N VAL A 108 -15.00 9.41 -8.51
CA VAL A 108 -14.22 9.30 -9.75
C VAL A 108 -15.09 9.41 -11.01
N PRO A 109 -16.24 8.69 -11.16
CA PRO A 109 -17.06 8.80 -12.36
C PRO A 109 -17.62 10.20 -12.59
N ASP A 110 -18.05 10.87 -11.52
CA ASP A 110 -18.57 12.26 -11.63
C ASP A 110 -17.46 13.25 -11.99
N MET A 111 -16.25 13.08 -11.45
CA MET A 111 -15.09 13.90 -11.85
C MET A 111 -14.77 13.72 -13.32
N ILE A 112 -14.71 12.49 -13.83
CA ILE A 112 -14.47 12.19 -15.25
C ILE A 112 -15.55 12.82 -16.13
N ALA A 113 -16.83 12.60 -15.80
CA ALA A 113 -17.95 13.09 -16.60
C ALA A 113 -17.98 14.63 -16.68
N LYS A 114 -17.76 15.32 -15.56
CA LYS A 114 -17.72 16.78 -15.51
C LYS A 114 -16.48 17.36 -16.20
N ALA A 115 -15.33 16.74 -16.07
CA ALA A 115 -14.10 17.13 -16.77
C ALA A 115 -14.28 16.98 -18.29
N ASN A 116 -14.84 15.86 -18.74
CA ASN A 116 -15.17 15.62 -20.15
C ASN A 116 -16.13 16.68 -20.69
N ALA A 117 -17.24 16.95 -19.98
CA ALA A 117 -18.22 17.98 -20.38
C ALA A 117 -17.61 19.38 -20.47
N ALA A 118 -16.62 19.68 -19.62
CA ALA A 118 -15.86 20.93 -19.65
C ALA A 118 -14.74 20.96 -20.71
N GLY A 119 -14.44 19.84 -21.36
CA GLY A 119 -13.30 19.70 -22.29
C GLY A 119 -11.95 19.66 -21.61
N ASN A 120 -11.90 19.39 -20.29
CA ASN A 120 -10.66 19.34 -19.52
C ASN A 120 -9.99 17.96 -19.59
N LYS A 121 -9.08 17.80 -20.55
CA LYS A 121 -8.37 16.54 -20.80
C LYS A 121 -7.47 16.10 -19.66
N GLN A 122 -6.87 17.04 -18.94
CA GLN A 122 -5.97 16.73 -17.82
C GLN A 122 -6.71 16.05 -16.68
N PHE A 123 -7.83 16.61 -16.20
CA PHE A 123 -8.63 16.01 -15.14
C PHE A 123 -9.34 14.73 -15.59
N GLU A 124 -9.81 14.68 -16.83
CA GLU A 124 -10.40 13.48 -17.41
C GLU A 124 -9.38 12.33 -17.43
N GLY A 125 -8.15 12.58 -17.93
CA GLY A 125 -7.08 11.60 -18.00
C GLY A 125 -6.58 11.15 -16.61
N ALA A 126 -6.39 12.10 -15.68
CA ALA A 126 -6.04 11.77 -14.29
C ALA A 126 -7.12 10.89 -13.64
N GLY A 127 -8.40 11.19 -13.89
CA GLY A 127 -9.52 10.39 -13.41
C GLY A 127 -9.49 8.95 -13.91
N TYR A 128 -9.27 8.74 -15.20
CA TYR A 128 -9.12 7.38 -15.76
C TYR A 128 -7.92 6.64 -15.19
N LEU A 129 -6.78 7.31 -15.00
CA LEU A 129 -5.60 6.68 -14.41
C LEU A 129 -5.83 6.24 -12.96
N ILE A 130 -6.45 7.10 -12.14
CA ILE A 130 -6.78 6.76 -10.75
C ILE A 130 -7.83 5.63 -10.70
N LYS A 131 -8.83 5.67 -11.58
CA LYS A 131 -9.82 4.59 -11.74
C LYS A 131 -9.15 3.24 -11.97
N ALA A 132 -8.22 3.19 -12.93
CA ALA A 132 -7.47 1.98 -13.24
C ALA A 132 -6.62 1.51 -12.06
N TYR A 133 -5.88 2.43 -11.44
CA TYR A 133 -4.99 2.12 -10.32
C TYR A 133 -5.74 1.52 -9.12
N GLY A 134 -6.85 2.13 -8.72
CA GLY A 134 -7.61 1.64 -7.57
C GLY A 134 -8.40 0.36 -7.86
N ASN A 135 -8.99 0.20 -9.05
CA ASN A 135 -9.66 -1.05 -9.41
C ASN A 135 -8.67 -2.20 -9.62
N MET A 136 -7.45 -1.92 -10.09
CA MET A 136 -6.39 -2.93 -10.15
C MET A 136 -6.00 -3.38 -8.73
N LEU A 137 -5.80 -2.45 -7.80
CA LEU A 137 -5.57 -2.78 -6.39
C LEU A 137 -6.66 -3.72 -5.86
N MET A 138 -7.92 -3.40 -6.17
CA MET A 138 -9.04 -4.20 -5.68
C MET A 138 -9.07 -5.60 -6.31
N THR A 139 -8.86 -5.74 -7.63
CA THR A 139 -8.81 -7.06 -8.27
C THR A 139 -7.58 -7.86 -7.85
N ASP A 140 -6.47 -7.21 -7.55
CA ASP A 140 -5.29 -7.85 -6.96
C ASP A 140 -5.58 -8.47 -5.59
N LEU A 141 -6.40 -7.80 -4.79
CA LEU A 141 -6.78 -8.27 -3.45
C LEU A 141 -7.89 -9.32 -3.50
N TYR A 142 -9.01 -9.01 -4.15
CA TYR A 142 -10.26 -9.75 -4.02
C TYR A 142 -10.61 -10.62 -5.25
N GLY A 143 -9.98 -10.35 -6.40
CA GLY A 143 -10.31 -11.00 -7.67
C GLY A 143 -11.57 -10.40 -8.31
N GLU A 144 -12.66 -11.12 -8.25
CA GLU A 144 -13.96 -10.73 -8.78
C GLU A 144 -14.64 -9.69 -7.88
N MET A 145 -15.24 -8.66 -8.50
CA MET A 145 -15.97 -7.60 -7.78
C MET A 145 -16.84 -6.79 -8.74
N PRO A 146 -17.72 -5.92 -8.22
CA PRO A 146 -18.41 -4.95 -9.06
C PRO A 146 -17.41 -3.99 -9.73
N TYR A 147 -17.50 -3.87 -11.06
CA TYR A 147 -16.67 -2.96 -11.86
C TYR A 147 -17.51 -2.18 -12.87
N THR A 148 -18.24 -2.87 -13.76
CA THR A 148 -19.06 -2.22 -14.79
C THR A 148 -20.31 -1.56 -14.21
N GLU A 149 -20.88 -2.10 -13.14
CA GLU A 149 -22.03 -1.53 -12.42
C GLU A 149 -21.61 -0.84 -11.10
N ALA A 150 -20.32 -0.77 -10.80
CA ALA A 150 -19.84 -0.15 -9.56
C ALA A 150 -20.17 1.35 -9.54
N VAL A 151 -20.54 1.85 -8.34
CA VAL A 151 -20.84 3.29 -8.13
C VAL A 151 -21.95 3.79 -9.07
N GLY A 152 -22.92 2.95 -9.36
CA GLY A 152 -24.11 3.29 -10.15
C GLY A 152 -25.36 3.46 -9.30
N ALA A 153 -26.51 3.55 -9.98
CA ALA A 153 -27.81 3.62 -9.33
C ALA A 153 -28.25 2.28 -8.71
N ASN A 154 -27.58 1.18 -9.07
CA ASN A 154 -27.91 -0.14 -8.56
C ASN A 154 -27.25 -0.36 -7.18
N ALA A 155 -28.07 -0.51 -6.15
CA ALA A 155 -27.60 -0.77 -4.79
C ALA A 155 -26.97 -2.17 -4.61
N LEU A 156 -27.28 -3.12 -5.50
CA LEU A 156 -26.76 -4.49 -5.52
C LEU A 156 -26.11 -4.77 -6.88
N PRO A 157 -24.93 -4.16 -7.15
CA PRO A 157 -24.27 -4.29 -8.45
C PRO A 157 -23.84 -5.74 -8.71
N LYS A 158 -23.88 -6.16 -9.97
CA LYS A 158 -23.32 -7.44 -10.41
C LYS A 158 -21.81 -7.45 -10.28
N TYR A 159 -21.28 -8.64 -10.06
CA TYR A 159 -19.84 -8.89 -10.08
C TYR A 159 -19.35 -9.12 -11.50
N ASP A 160 -18.21 -8.57 -11.80
CA ASP A 160 -17.46 -8.86 -13.01
C ASP A 160 -16.33 -9.86 -12.73
N THR A 161 -15.91 -10.59 -13.76
CA THR A 161 -14.78 -11.52 -13.65
C THR A 161 -13.46 -10.76 -13.48
N GLY A 162 -12.48 -11.38 -12.82
CA GLY A 162 -11.15 -10.81 -12.69
C GLY A 162 -10.54 -10.42 -14.03
N LYS A 163 -10.77 -11.21 -15.12
CA LYS A 163 -10.36 -10.86 -16.48
C LYS A 163 -11.00 -9.57 -16.98
N THR A 164 -12.31 -9.43 -16.83
CA THR A 164 -13.04 -8.23 -17.26
C THR A 164 -12.50 -6.97 -16.57
N ILE A 165 -12.28 -7.05 -15.25
CA ILE A 165 -11.77 -5.92 -14.46
C ILE A 165 -10.35 -5.58 -14.89
N PHE A 166 -9.47 -6.58 -14.97
CA PHE A 166 -8.06 -6.41 -15.30
C PHE A 166 -7.88 -5.77 -16.68
N MET A 167 -8.55 -6.32 -17.69
CA MET A 167 -8.50 -5.79 -19.05
C MET A 167 -9.15 -4.40 -19.16
N GLY A 168 -10.21 -4.15 -18.40
CA GLY A 168 -10.82 -2.83 -18.28
C GLY A 168 -9.88 -1.79 -17.68
N CYS A 169 -9.10 -2.16 -16.67
CA CYS A 169 -8.08 -1.28 -16.09
C CYS A 169 -6.97 -0.93 -17.09
N LEU A 170 -6.49 -1.89 -17.88
CA LEU A 170 -5.52 -1.61 -18.96
C LEU A 170 -6.09 -0.67 -20.01
N ALA A 171 -7.35 -0.85 -20.41
CA ALA A 171 -8.02 0.04 -21.36
C ALA A 171 -8.22 1.46 -20.76
N ASP A 172 -8.55 1.57 -19.47
CA ASP A 172 -8.64 2.86 -18.77
C ASP A 172 -7.28 3.57 -18.73
N ILE A 173 -6.15 2.85 -18.59
CA ILE A 173 -4.80 3.44 -18.67
C ILE A 173 -4.49 3.93 -20.09
N ASP A 174 -4.81 3.14 -21.11
CA ASP A 174 -4.63 3.58 -22.50
C ASP A 174 -5.42 4.85 -22.78
N LYS A 175 -6.66 4.93 -22.28
CA LYS A 175 -7.48 6.13 -22.37
C LYS A 175 -6.90 7.30 -21.58
N ALA A 176 -6.34 7.05 -20.41
CA ALA A 176 -5.67 8.07 -19.61
C ALA A 176 -4.46 8.65 -20.36
N ILE A 177 -3.61 7.80 -20.95
CA ILE A 177 -2.44 8.22 -21.75
C ILE A 177 -2.89 9.11 -22.91
N GLU A 178 -3.89 8.67 -23.70
CA GLU A 178 -4.44 9.46 -24.82
C GLU A 178 -4.87 10.85 -24.36
N LEU A 179 -5.63 10.92 -23.27
CA LEU A 179 -6.19 12.18 -22.76
C LEU A 179 -5.11 13.11 -22.17
N LEU A 180 -4.17 12.55 -21.40
CA LEU A 180 -3.08 13.32 -20.79
C LEU A 180 -2.13 13.87 -21.87
N GLU A 181 -1.82 13.08 -22.88
CA GLU A 181 -1.05 13.53 -24.06
C GLU A 181 -1.78 14.66 -24.79
N ALA A 182 -3.07 14.49 -25.07
CA ALA A 182 -3.89 15.51 -25.70
C ALA A 182 -4.04 16.78 -24.83
N GLY A 183 -3.96 16.65 -23.51
CA GLY A 183 -4.04 17.74 -22.53
C GLY A 183 -2.71 18.42 -22.23
N ARG A 184 -1.60 18.00 -22.83
CA ARG A 184 -0.24 18.49 -22.51
C ARG A 184 -0.12 20.01 -22.59
N ASN A 185 -0.67 20.64 -23.61
CA ASN A 185 -0.65 22.07 -23.83
C ASN A 185 -1.91 22.80 -23.39
N GLN A 186 -2.83 22.13 -22.74
CA GLN A 186 -4.17 22.64 -22.41
C GLN A 186 -4.14 24.00 -21.68
N ALA A 187 -3.19 24.19 -20.75
CA ALA A 187 -3.09 25.45 -20.00
C ALA A 187 -2.80 26.66 -20.91
N ALA A 188 -2.07 26.46 -22.00
CA ALA A 188 -1.79 27.51 -23.00
C ALA A 188 -2.94 27.69 -23.99
N GLU A 189 -3.57 26.60 -24.40
CA GLU A 189 -4.66 26.59 -25.38
C GLU A 189 -6.01 27.03 -24.79
N HIS A 190 -6.24 26.69 -23.52
CA HIS A 190 -7.49 26.95 -22.79
C HIS A 190 -7.20 27.53 -21.40
N PRO A 191 -6.70 28.76 -21.28
CA PRO A 191 -6.22 29.33 -20.01
C PRO A 191 -7.32 29.55 -18.96
N THR A 192 -8.59 29.40 -19.33
CA THR A 192 -9.74 29.51 -18.41
C THR A 192 -10.08 28.17 -17.73
N LEU A 193 -9.58 27.06 -18.24
CA LEU A 193 -9.78 25.75 -17.60
C LEU A 193 -8.84 25.60 -16.39
N PRO A 194 -9.33 25.03 -15.29
CA PRO A 194 -8.47 24.72 -14.15
C PRO A 194 -7.39 23.70 -14.54
N THR A 195 -6.20 23.88 -13.98
CA THR A 195 -5.08 22.94 -14.10
C THR A 195 -5.03 22.01 -12.90
N LEU A 196 -4.37 20.87 -13.04
CA LEU A 196 -4.17 19.90 -11.96
C LEU A 196 -3.44 20.52 -10.75
N ALA A 197 -2.58 21.52 -10.95
CA ALA A 197 -1.69 22.09 -9.95
C ALA A 197 -2.36 22.52 -8.63
N ALA A 198 -3.64 22.93 -8.69
CA ALA A 198 -4.34 23.43 -7.52
C ALA A 198 -4.68 22.35 -6.47
N ASN A 199 -4.86 21.08 -6.91
CA ASN A 199 -5.40 20.02 -6.07
C ASN A 199 -4.69 18.66 -6.26
N ASP A 200 -3.54 18.64 -6.90
CA ASP A 200 -2.77 17.41 -7.20
C ASP A 200 -1.68 17.17 -6.16
N SER A 201 -1.94 16.28 -5.23
CA SER A 201 -0.97 15.87 -4.20
C SER A 201 0.09 14.87 -4.70
N TRP A 202 -0.07 14.30 -5.89
CA TRP A 202 0.84 13.30 -6.44
C TRP A 202 2.00 13.93 -7.24
N ASN A 203 1.67 14.83 -8.16
CA ASN A 203 2.64 15.40 -9.11
C ASN A 203 2.64 16.93 -9.14
N ASN A 204 1.87 17.61 -8.26
CA ASN A 204 1.75 19.08 -8.24
C ASN A 204 1.36 19.68 -9.60
N GLY A 205 0.57 18.97 -10.37
CA GLY A 205 0.08 19.38 -11.68
C GLY A 205 1.06 19.18 -12.85
N ASP A 206 2.18 18.53 -12.61
CA ASP A 206 3.14 18.19 -13.67
C ASP A 206 2.56 17.10 -14.58
N ILE A 207 2.12 17.50 -15.77
CA ILE A 207 1.47 16.61 -16.73
C ILE A 207 2.43 15.54 -17.28
N ASP A 208 3.71 15.86 -17.42
CA ASP A 208 4.69 14.89 -17.91
C ASP A 208 4.94 13.77 -16.89
N LYS A 209 4.91 14.08 -15.59
CA LYS A 209 4.94 13.07 -14.55
C LYS A 209 3.70 12.19 -14.53
N TRP A 210 2.52 12.75 -14.78
CA TRP A 210 1.28 11.97 -14.93
C TRP A 210 1.36 10.98 -16.09
N ILE A 211 1.88 11.41 -17.25
CA ILE A 211 2.06 10.55 -18.42
C ILE A 211 3.07 9.44 -18.12
N LYS A 212 4.22 9.78 -17.53
CA LYS A 212 5.23 8.80 -17.12
C LYS A 212 4.70 7.80 -16.11
N LEU A 213 3.90 8.25 -15.14
CA LEU A 213 3.21 7.37 -14.19
C LEU A 213 2.26 6.41 -14.91
N ALA A 214 1.49 6.89 -15.87
CA ALA A 214 0.57 6.05 -16.64
C ALA A 214 1.31 4.92 -17.38
N HIS A 215 2.44 5.23 -18.02
CA HIS A 215 3.29 4.22 -18.67
C HIS A 215 3.90 3.22 -17.68
N LEU A 216 4.34 3.68 -16.50
CA LEU A 216 4.82 2.77 -15.45
C LEU A 216 3.71 1.84 -14.96
N LEU A 217 2.52 2.38 -14.65
CA LEU A 217 1.40 1.57 -14.17
C LEU A 217 0.96 0.55 -15.22
N LYS A 218 0.96 0.93 -16.50
CA LYS A 218 0.69 0.00 -17.61
C LYS A 218 1.71 -1.13 -17.63
N ALA A 219 3.00 -0.83 -17.58
CA ALA A 219 4.07 -1.83 -17.56
C ALA A 219 3.97 -2.75 -16.32
N ARG A 220 3.69 -2.18 -15.13
CA ARG A 220 3.46 -2.92 -13.87
C ARG A 220 2.34 -3.93 -14.03
N PHE A 221 1.19 -3.51 -14.57
CA PHE A 221 0.04 -4.40 -14.70
C PHE A 221 0.23 -5.43 -15.82
N MET A 222 0.86 -5.06 -16.93
CA MET A 222 1.26 -6.04 -17.94
C MET A 222 2.21 -7.12 -17.39
N LEU A 223 3.08 -6.76 -16.42
CA LEU A 223 3.97 -7.71 -15.75
C LEU A 223 3.21 -8.74 -14.90
N HIS A 224 2.05 -8.38 -14.32
CA HIS A 224 1.21 -9.34 -13.60
C HIS A 224 0.81 -10.53 -14.48
N LEU A 225 0.73 -10.35 -15.80
CA LEU A 225 0.40 -11.42 -16.75
C LEU A 225 1.53 -12.44 -16.97
N SER A 226 2.61 -12.39 -16.20
CA SER A 226 3.81 -13.24 -16.41
C SER A 226 3.56 -14.76 -16.33
N LYS A 227 2.44 -15.20 -15.73
CA LYS A 227 2.00 -16.60 -15.75
C LYS A 227 1.18 -16.98 -16.98
N LYS A 228 0.72 -16.00 -17.76
CA LYS A 228 -0.04 -16.24 -18.99
C LYS A 228 0.88 -16.62 -20.13
N ALA A 229 0.29 -17.23 -21.17
CA ALA A 229 1.02 -17.51 -22.41
C ALA A 229 1.60 -16.22 -23.00
N ALA A 230 2.75 -16.33 -23.67
CA ALA A 230 3.34 -15.19 -24.38
C ALA A 230 2.43 -14.70 -25.52
N GLY A 231 2.32 -13.38 -25.66
CA GLY A 231 1.49 -12.76 -26.69
C GLY A 231 1.12 -11.33 -26.35
N SER A 232 0.17 -10.76 -27.09
CA SER A 232 -0.28 -9.39 -26.88
C SER A 232 -1.00 -9.20 -25.52
N TYR A 233 -0.69 -8.13 -24.80
CA TYR A 233 -1.41 -7.78 -23.58
C TYR A 233 -2.90 -7.49 -23.84
N LEU A 234 -3.26 -7.04 -25.04
CA LEU A 234 -4.65 -6.81 -25.44
C LEU A 234 -5.50 -8.08 -25.44
N ASP A 235 -4.86 -9.25 -25.56
CA ASP A 235 -5.49 -10.56 -25.46
C ASP A 235 -5.41 -11.15 -24.03
N GLY A 236 -4.91 -10.39 -23.06
CA GLY A 236 -4.66 -10.85 -21.69
C GLY A 236 -3.45 -11.78 -21.58
N LYS A 237 -2.46 -11.65 -22.46
CA LYS A 237 -1.24 -12.46 -22.52
C LYS A 237 -0.02 -11.68 -22.05
N TYR A 238 1.06 -12.41 -21.76
CA TYR A 238 2.32 -11.81 -21.35
C TYR A 238 3.09 -11.23 -22.52
N ASP A 239 3.25 -9.91 -22.54
CA ASP A 239 3.90 -9.13 -23.59
C ASP A 239 5.20 -8.51 -23.08
N ALA A 240 6.28 -9.27 -23.10
CA ALA A 240 7.58 -8.85 -22.56
C ALA A 240 8.15 -7.61 -23.30
N GLU A 241 8.09 -7.59 -24.63
CA GLU A 241 8.60 -6.46 -25.41
C GLU A 241 7.68 -5.23 -25.30
N GLY A 242 6.36 -5.44 -25.19
CA GLY A 242 5.41 -4.38 -24.87
C GLY A 242 5.71 -3.73 -23.52
N ILE A 243 6.04 -4.52 -22.49
CA ILE A 243 6.46 -3.99 -21.17
C ILE A 243 7.70 -3.11 -21.35
N LEU A 244 8.74 -3.58 -22.04
CA LEU A 244 9.97 -2.80 -22.25
C LEU A 244 9.68 -1.48 -22.98
N ALA A 245 8.78 -1.50 -23.98
CA ALA A 245 8.38 -0.30 -24.72
C ALA A 245 7.63 0.72 -23.85
N GLU A 246 6.80 0.26 -22.90
CA GLU A 246 6.14 1.15 -21.94
C GLU A 246 7.14 1.74 -20.92
N LEU A 247 8.12 0.93 -20.46
CA LEU A 247 9.17 1.41 -19.54
C LEU A 247 10.10 2.46 -20.19
N ASP A 248 10.26 2.46 -21.51
CA ASP A 248 11.02 3.50 -22.24
C ASP A 248 10.34 4.87 -22.18
N LYS A 249 9.03 4.90 -21.95
CA LYS A 249 8.21 6.12 -21.83
C LYS A 249 7.92 6.50 -20.39
N ALA A 250 8.18 5.60 -19.43
CA ALA A 250 8.01 5.83 -18.00
C ALA A 250 9.11 6.73 -17.42
N MET A 251 9.30 6.73 -16.09
CA MET A 251 10.34 7.50 -15.41
C MET A 251 11.75 7.14 -15.94
N GLN A 252 12.58 8.15 -16.22
CA GLN A 252 13.97 7.97 -16.68
C GLN A 252 15.00 8.41 -15.62
N SER A 253 14.53 9.02 -14.52
CA SER A 253 15.35 9.44 -13.37
C SER A 253 14.47 9.62 -12.13
N ASN A 254 15.10 9.80 -10.95
CA ASN A 254 14.37 10.13 -9.72
C ASN A 254 13.59 11.45 -9.80
N ALA A 255 13.99 12.39 -10.68
CA ALA A 255 13.26 13.63 -10.88
C ALA A 255 11.83 13.41 -11.46
N ASP A 256 11.62 12.28 -12.12
CA ASP A 256 10.34 11.92 -12.75
C ASP A 256 9.37 11.21 -11.80
N ASN A 257 9.81 10.84 -10.60
CA ASN A 257 9.03 10.04 -9.66
C ASN A 257 7.73 10.72 -9.27
N THR A 258 6.68 9.92 -9.10
CA THR A 258 5.43 10.31 -8.44
C THR A 258 5.53 9.96 -6.97
N VAL A 259 5.66 11.02 -6.14
CA VAL A 259 5.91 10.91 -4.70
C VAL A 259 4.99 11.84 -3.93
N ILE A 260 4.19 11.30 -3.03
CA ILE A 260 3.42 12.11 -2.08
C ILE A 260 4.35 12.52 -0.94
N ASN A 261 4.59 13.82 -0.84
CA ASN A 261 5.40 14.39 0.23
C ASN A 261 4.51 14.77 1.40
N HIS A 262 4.63 14.04 2.48
CA HIS A 262 3.95 14.33 3.74
C HIS A 262 4.74 15.34 4.56
N THR A 263 4.03 16.05 5.43
CA THR A 263 4.61 17.07 6.31
C THR A 263 4.64 16.56 7.76
N ASP A 264 5.45 17.22 8.59
CA ASP A 264 5.41 17.04 10.04
C ASP A 264 4.38 18.00 10.69
N ASN A 265 3.53 18.62 9.90
CA ASN A 265 2.56 19.57 10.41
C ASN A 265 1.53 18.83 11.25
N ASN A 266 1.46 19.22 12.52
CA ASN A 266 0.47 18.71 13.45
C ASN A 266 -0.63 19.76 13.59
N SER A 267 -1.36 19.96 12.50
CA SER A 267 -2.57 20.79 12.55
C SER A 267 -3.57 20.19 13.54
N THR A 268 -4.37 21.00 14.14
CA THR A 268 -5.41 20.59 15.10
C THR A 268 -6.81 20.73 14.54
N SER A 269 -6.94 21.23 13.31
CA SER A 269 -8.21 21.33 12.64
C SER A 269 -8.43 20.07 11.81
N HIS A 270 -9.38 19.27 12.19
CA HIS A 270 -9.68 18.01 11.55
C HIS A 270 -10.96 18.13 10.73
N ASP A 271 -10.95 17.53 9.55
CA ASP A 271 -12.19 17.36 8.81
C ASP A 271 -13.11 16.34 9.51
N VAL A 272 -14.24 16.04 8.92
CA VAL A 272 -15.22 15.09 9.47
C VAL A 272 -14.67 13.68 9.68
N LEU A 273 -13.53 13.37 9.08
CA LEU A 273 -12.84 12.08 9.17
C LEU A 273 -11.65 12.12 10.13
N GLY A 274 -11.37 13.27 10.72
CA GLY A 274 -10.26 13.46 11.65
C GLY A 274 -8.92 13.72 10.98
N TRP A 275 -8.91 14.13 9.72
CA TRP A 275 -7.71 14.45 8.94
C TRP A 275 -7.80 15.90 8.46
N ASP A 276 -6.78 16.69 8.75
CA ASP A 276 -6.78 18.09 8.34
C ASP A 276 -6.56 18.26 6.87
N GLU A 277 -5.54 17.58 6.37
CA GLU A 277 -5.17 17.62 4.96
C GLU A 277 -4.69 16.24 4.51
N PRO A 278 -4.97 15.87 3.24
CA PRO A 278 -4.60 14.56 2.70
C PRO A 278 -3.12 14.24 2.71
N VAL A 279 -2.27 15.24 2.85
CA VAL A 279 -0.80 15.10 2.75
C VAL A 279 -0.06 15.37 4.06
N ASP A 280 -0.77 15.71 5.15
CA ASP A 280 -0.11 16.07 6.42
C ASP A 280 0.76 14.94 6.97
N TYR A 281 0.19 13.75 7.09
CA TYR A 281 0.89 12.60 7.62
C TYR A 281 0.98 11.47 6.60
N SER A 282 2.08 10.71 6.66
CA SER A 282 2.20 9.47 5.94
C SER A 282 1.05 8.51 6.29
N GLY A 283 0.42 7.89 5.29
CA GLY A 283 -0.61 6.87 5.50
C GLY A 283 -0.11 5.71 6.36
N LEU A 284 1.16 5.33 6.27
CA LEU A 284 1.78 4.33 7.15
C LEU A 284 1.80 4.80 8.60
N TYR A 285 2.10 6.06 8.85
CA TYR A 285 2.12 6.61 10.20
C TYR A 285 0.71 6.78 10.78
N SER A 286 -0.14 7.54 10.09
CA SER A 286 -1.43 7.97 10.62
C SER A 286 -2.45 6.85 10.64
N VAL A 287 -2.58 6.15 9.54
CA VAL A 287 -3.65 5.17 9.29
C VAL A 287 -3.25 3.77 9.72
N CYS A 288 -2.05 3.33 9.37
CA CYS A 288 -1.57 2.01 9.69
C CYS A 288 -0.94 1.91 11.09
N GLY A 289 -0.63 3.05 11.71
CA GLY A 289 -0.02 3.11 13.04
C GLY A 289 1.33 2.41 13.12
N MET A 290 2.12 2.49 12.05
CA MET A 290 3.43 1.84 11.93
C MET A 290 4.41 2.24 13.02
N ASN A 291 4.29 3.47 13.50
CA ASN A 291 5.08 3.99 14.60
C ASN A 291 4.83 3.28 15.95
N SER A 292 3.88 2.37 16.03
CA SER A 292 3.47 1.72 17.28
C SER A 292 3.69 0.20 17.32
N GLY A 293 4.62 -0.36 16.55
CA GLY A 293 4.88 -1.80 16.63
C GLY A 293 5.63 -2.39 15.45
N TYR A 294 6.39 -1.57 14.75
CA TYR A 294 7.19 -2.03 13.63
C TYR A 294 8.36 -2.88 14.11
N MET A 295 8.44 -4.11 13.60
CA MET A 295 9.48 -5.08 13.86
C MET A 295 9.96 -5.64 12.53
N ILE A 296 11.26 -5.53 12.25
CA ILE A 296 11.84 -6.15 11.07
C ILE A 296 12.05 -7.64 11.28
N THR A 297 11.79 -8.45 10.26
CA THR A 297 12.07 -9.89 10.35
C THR A 297 13.55 -10.19 10.15
N LYS A 298 13.99 -11.36 10.62
CA LYS A 298 15.38 -11.82 10.42
C LYS A 298 15.73 -11.96 8.94
N MET A 299 14.81 -12.47 8.13
CA MET A 299 15.03 -12.60 6.69
C MET A 299 15.34 -11.25 6.03
N TYR A 300 14.52 -10.23 6.34
CA TYR A 300 14.73 -8.90 5.78
C TYR A 300 15.98 -8.23 6.34
N TYR A 301 16.26 -8.42 7.63
CA TYR A 301 17.48 -7.98 8.29
C TYR A 301 18.72 -8.59 7.62
N ASP A 302 18.74 -9.91 7.39
CA ASP A 302 19.86 -10.61 6.77
C ASP A 302 20.11 -10.12 5.35
N ASN A 303 19.04 -9.83 4.59
CA ASN A 303 19.14 -9.28 3.24
C ASN A 303 19.67 -7.82 3.22
N LEU A 304 19.44 -7.05 4.29
CA LEU A 304 20.02 -5.72 4.44
C LEU A 304 21.47 -5.75 4.90
N THR A 305 21.82 -6.65 5.80
CA THR A 305 23.15 -6.67 6.44
C THR A 305 24.18 -7.53 5.72
N ASN A 306 23.74 -8.50 4.95
CA ASN A 306 24.62 -9.40 4.19
C ASN A 306 23.92 -9.96 2.93
N PHE A 307 23.56 -9.08 2.01
CA PHE A 307 22.85 -9.43 0.79
C PHE A 307 23.56 -10.54 0.00
N ALA A 308 22.87 -11.66 -0.20
CA ALA A 308 23.39 -12.82 -0.94
C ALA A 308 24.80 -13.31 -0.47
N GLY A 309 25.17 -13.03 0.78
CA GLY A 309 26.47 -13.40 1.34
C GLY A 309 27.63 -12.53 0.88
N CYS A 310 27.41 -11.33 0.36
CA CYS A 310 28.45 -10.46 -0.17
C CYS A 310 29.40 -9.87 0.89
N GLY A 311 29.04 -9.93 2.17
CA GLY A 311 29.84 -9.36 3.28
C GLY A 311 29.84 -7.83 3.35
N ILE A 312 29.01 -7.16 2.55
CA ILE A 312 28.86 -5.69 2.50
C ILE A 312 27.46 -5.34 2.93
N GLU A 313 27.32 -4.48 3.94
CA GLU A 313 26.04 -4.02 4.41
C GLU A 313 25.39 -3.04 3.42
N ASP A 314 24.08 -3.18 3.21
CA ASP A 314 23.30 -2.23 2.42
C ASP A 314 23.24 -0.88 3.14
N PRO A 315 23.60 0.24 2.50
CA PRO A 315 23.62 1.54 3.14
C PRO A 315 22.23 2.02 3.61
N ARG A 316 21.13 1.36 3.18
CA ARG A 316 19.78 1.59 3.68
C ARG A 316 19.50 0.86 4.99
N ALA A 317 20.35 -0.06 5.42
CA ALA A 317 20.13 -0.90 6.60
C ALA A 317 19.86 -0.05 7.85
N ASP A 318 20.70 0.92 8.14
CA ASP A 318 20.51 1.82 9.30
C ASP A 318 19.24 2.69 9.23
N LYS A 319 18.69 2.87 8.03
CA LYS A 319 17.49 3.70 7.81
C LYS A 319 16.20 2.90 7.96
N ILE A 320 16.28 1.58 7.79
CA ILE A 320 15.15 0.66 7.80
C ILE A 320 15.07 -0.12 9.12
N ILE A 321 16.21 -0.55 9.66
CA ILE A 321 16.30 -1.27 10.93
C ILE A 321 16.15 -0.27 12.09
N PRO A 322 15.24 -0.52 13.05
CA PRO A 322 15.04 0.40 14.17
C PRO A 322 16.27 0.54 15.07
N TRP A 323 16.47 1.73 15.60
CA TRP A 323 17.48 2.06 16.60
C TRP A 323 16.84 2.52 17.89
N ALA A 324 17.48 2.19 19.01
CA ALA A 324 17.17 2.73 20.33
C ALA A 324 18.39 3.48 20.88
N VAL A 325 18.15 4.46 21.74
CA VAL A 325 19.19 5.20 22.44
C VAL A 325 19.08 4.99 23.95
N SER A 326 20.20 4.73 24.60
CA SER A 326 20.25 4.60 26.06
C SER A 326 20.01 5.96 26.73
N LYS A 327 19.33 5.94 27.89
CA LYS A 327 19.09 7.12 28.71
C LYS A 327 19.65 6.94 30.10
N LYS A 328 20.00 8.05 30.75
CA LYS A 328 20.20 8.12 32.19
C LYS A 328 18.88 8.49 32.86
N SER A 329 18.70 8.11 34.11
CA SER A 329 17.46 8.38 34.85
C SER A 329 17.13 9.86 35.00
N THR A 330 18.10 10.74 34.86
CA THR A 330 18.00 12.20 34.99
C THR A 330 17.79 12.92 33.67
N ASP A 331 17.86 12.21 32.55
CA ASP A 331 17.77 12.84 31.22
C ASP A 331 16.35 13.30 30.91
N THR A 332 16.22 14.47 30.33
CA THR A 332 14.96 14.94 29.75
C THR A 332 14.71 14.27 28.40
N PRO A 333 13.47 14.20 27.91
CA PRO A 333 13.20 13.64 26.59
C PRO A 333 14.01 14.28 25.45
N ALA A 334 14.27 15.59 25.53
CA ALA A 334 15.07 16.29 24.53
C ALA A 334 16.56 15.87 24.56
N GLU A 335 17.11 15.60 25.74
CA GLU A 335 18.48 15.13 25.92
C GLU A 335 18.65 13.68 25.48
N ILE A 336 17.66 12.83 25.76
CA ILE A 336 17.69 11.42 25.37
C ILE A 336 17.77 11.25 23.86
N LYS A 337 17.06 12.07 23.09
CA LYS A 337 16.99 11.98 21.63
C LYS A 337 18.35 12.03 20.92
N TRP A 338 19.27 12.82 21.45
CA TRP A 338 20.50 13.18 20.75
C TRP A 338 21.77 12.82 21.49
N GLN A 339 21.62 12.28 22.66
CA GLN A 339 22.71 11.91 23.56
C GLN A 339 22.50 10.49 24.07
N GLY A 340 23.56 9.75 24.20
CA GLY A 340 23.54 8.37 24.67
C GLY A 340 24.12 7.40 23.65
N GLU A 341 24.08 6.14 23.99
CA GLU A 341 24.59 5.06 23.15
C GLU A 341 23.46 4.52 22.27
N TRP A 342 23.67 4.54 20.96
CA TRP A 342 22.74 3.99 20.01
C TRP A 342 22.90 2.49 19.89
N ARG A 343 21.77 1.76 19.88
CA ARG A 343 21.71 0.31 19.71
C ARG A 343 20.76 -0.05 18.59
N ARG A 344 21.24 -0.77 17.60
CA ARG A 344 20.46 -1.25 16.48
C ARG A 344 19.69 -2.51 16.89
N SER A 345 18.43 -2.60 16.49
CA SER A 345 17.61 -3.80 16.63
C SER A 345 18.19 -4.97 15.83
N LEU A 346 17.81 -6.17 16.22
CA LEU A 346 18.06 -7.39 15.45
C LEU A 346 16.76 -7.79 14.72
N GLY A 347 16.92 -8.52 13.64
CA GLY A 347 15.78 -9.13 12.94
C GLY A 347 15.12 -10.22 13.78
N LEU A 348 13.79 -10.18 13.89
CA LEU A 348 13.02 -11.19 14.61
C LEU A 348 12.90 -12.46 13.77
N ASP A 349 13.41 -13.57 14.28
CA ASP A 349 13.35 -14.87 13.61
C ASP A 349 11.98 -15.55 13.82
N LEU A 350 11.03 -15.23 12.96
CA LEU A 350 9.69 -15.82 12.98
C LEU A 350 9.69 -17.30 12.58
N ALA A 351 10.73 -17.78 11.89
CA ALA A 351 10.81 -19.17 11.44
C ALA A 351 11.19 -20.14 12.57
N SER A 352 11.82 -19.65 13.63
CA SER A 352 12.27 -20.49 14.75
C SER A 352 11.82 -20.00 16.13
N ASN A 353 11.23 -18.80 16.23
CA ASN A 353 10.76 -18.25 17.50
C ASN A 353 9.37 -18.76 17.87
N ILE A 354 9.31 -19.91 18.50
CA ILE A 354 8.09 -20.46 19.12
C ILE A 354 8.38 -20.83 20.57
N ASN A 355 7.39 -20.68 21.43
CA ASN A 355 7.46 -21.15 22.81
C ASN A 355 7.16 -22.64 22.92
N SER A 356 7.25 -23.20 24.12
CA SER A 356 6.98 -24.61 24.40
C SER A 356 5.54 -25.05 24.06
N GLU A 357 4.61 -24.11 23.99
CA GLU A 357 3.22 -24.35 23.62
C GLU A 357 2.96 -24.15 22.10
N GLY A 358 4.02 -23.86 21.33
CA GLY A 358 3.94 -23.62 19.90
C GLY A 358 3.50 -22.21 19.53
N GLY A 359 3.36 -21.30 20.49
CA GLY A 359 3.06 -19.90 20.26
C GLY A 359 4.29 -19.04 19.94
N PRO A 360 4.10 -17.80 19.49
CA PRO A 360 5.21 -16.90 19.24
C PRO A 360 5.91 -16.51 20.54
N ILE A 361 7.24 -16.58 20.55
CA ILE A 361 8.05 -16.17 21.68
C ILE A 361 8.05 -14.65 21.78
N ARG A 362 7.83 -14.16 22.99
CA ARG A 362 7.92 -12.73 23.31
C ARG A 362 9.28 -12.44 23.91
N PRO A 363 10.07 -11.55 23.31
CA PRO A 363 11.34 -11.18 23.93
C PRO A 363 11.10 -10.36 25.19
N SER A 364 11.93 -10.64 26.20
CA SER A 364 11.95 -9.89 27.46
C SER A 364 13.21 -9.03 27.55
N TRP A 365 13.09 -7.84 28.11
CA TRP A 365 14.25 -6.99 28.34
C TRP A 365 15.07 -7.49 29.50
N SER A 366 16.38 -7.66 29.30
CA SER A 366 17.35 -7.93 30.35
C SER A 366 18.20 -6.70 30.65
N LYS A 367 18.11 -6.19 31.86
CA LYS A 367 18.92 -5.06 32.32
C LYS A 367 20.41 -5.45 32.41
N GLU A 368 20.70 -6.67 32.79
CA GLU A 368 22.06 -7.19 32.91
C GLU A 368 22.76 -7.27 31.55
N LYS A 369 22.06 -7.79 30.55
CA LYS A 369 22.59 -7.98 29.19
C LYS A 369 22.38 -6.77 28.27
N GLN A 370 21.63 -5.76 28.74
CA GLN A 370 21.31 -4.55 27.99
C GLN A 370 20.69 -4.85 26.60
N GLY A 371 19.73 -5.77 26.53
CA GLY A 371 19.07 -6.18 25.31
C GLY A 371 17.78 -6.96 25.54
N PHE A 372 17.04 -7.21 24.47
CA PHE A 372 15.90 -8.14 24.50
C PHE A 372 16.36 -9.56 24.25
N TYR A 373 15.89 -10.46 25.07
CA TYR A 373 16.26 -11.87 25.04
C TYR A 373 15.04 -12.77 25.13
N ILE A 374 15.14 -13.94 24.56
CA ILE A 374 14.20 -15.04 24.78
C ILE A 374 14.58 -15.68 26.12
N ASP A 375 13.67 -15.64 27.10
CA ASP A 375 14.01 -15.97 28.49
C ASP A 375 13.48 -17.30 29.01
N SER A 376 12.39 -17.85 28.53
CA SER A 376 11.81 -18.97 29.26
C SER A 376 11.28 -20.14 28.45
N ASP A 377 10.67 -19.91 27.33
CA ASP A 377 9.78 -20.92 26.76
C ASP A 377 10.43 -21.82 25.71
N ASN A 378 11.65 -21.50 25.28
CA ASN A 378 12.41 -22.32 24.35
C ASN A 378 13.89 -22.40 24.79
N ALA A 379 14.28 -23.48 25.43
CA ALA A 379 15.63 -23.66 25.98
C ALA A 379 16.74 -23.53 24.93
N ALA A 380 16.50 -23.89 23.68
CA ALA A 380 17.46 -23.75 22.59
C ALA A 380 17.76 -22.30 22.21
N ARG A 381 16.84 -21.37 22.55
CA ARG A 381 16.92 -19.95 22.23
C ARG A 381 17.14 -19.08 23.46
N LEU A 382 17.21 -19.70 24.63
CA LEU A 382 17.34 -18.97 25.90
C LEU A 382 18.59 -18.09 25.89
N GLY A 383 18.39 -16.81 26.16
CA GLY A 383 19.47 -15.83 26.18
C GLY A 383 19.83 -15.21 24.82
N ASP A 384 19.22 -15.65 23.71
CA ASP A 384 19.42 -15.02 22.41
C ASP A 384 18.87 -13.60 22.40
N THR A 385 19.65 -12.66 21.88
CA THR A 385 19.14 -11.34 21.55
C THR A 385 18.27 -11.47 20.31
N VAL A 386 17.00 -11.05 20.39
CA VAL A 386 16.05 -11.27 19.30
C VAL A 386 15.60 -9.99 18.61
N TYR A 387 15.37 -8.91 19.37
CA TYR A 387 14.75 -7.77 18.78
C TYR A 387 14.66 -6.58 19.76
N VAL A 388 14.76 -5.37 19.25
CA VAL A 388 14.45 -4.14 19.96
C VAL A 388 13.28 -3.45 19.26
N GLU A 389 12.15 -3.34 19.95
CA GLU A 389 10.99 -2.64 19.44
C GLU A 389 11.16 -1.14 19.54
N GLN A 390 10.82 -0.43 18.48
CA GLN A 390 10.92 1.03 18.48
C GLN A 390 9.78 1.74 19.20
N THR A 391 8.76 1.03 19.67
CA THR A 391 7.56 1.66 20.17
C THR A 391 7.24 1.39 21.60
N SER A 392 6.33 2.14 22.04
CA SER A 392 5.51 2.18 23.24
C SER A 392 5.90 1.26 24.39
N SER A 393 6.38 1.87 25.46
CA SER A 393 6.43 1.30 26.80
C SER A 393 5.11 0.66 27.29
N SER A 394 3.98 0.97 26.67
CA SER A 394 2.66 0.46 27.08
C SER A 394 2.37 -0.96 26.66
N LYS A 395 3.11 -1.54 25.72
CA LYS A 395 2.82 -2.87 25.15
C LYS A 395 3.81 -3.98 25.53
N GLY A 396 4.58 -3.79 26.54
CA GLY A 396 5.31 -4.89 27.19
C GLY A 396 6.73 -5.16 26.71
N TYR A 397 7.11 -4.79 25.50
CA TYR A 397 8.43 -5.03 24.96
C TYR A 397 9.46 -3.97 25.31
N ALA A 398 8.99 -2.73 25.44
CA ALA A 398 9.83 -1.59 25.75
C ALA A 398 9.71 -1.18 27.23
N LYS A 399 9.57 -2.13 28.13
CA LYS A 399 9.50 -1.85 29.58
C LYS A 399 10.82 -1.49 30.21
N ASN A 400 11.90 -1.41 29.41
CA ASN A 400 13.15 -0.97 30.00
C ASN A 400 13.14 0.54 30.23
N PRO A 401 13.19 0.98 31.50
CA PRO A 401 13.28 2.39 31.83
C PRO A 401 14.61 3.03 31.40
N ASP A 402 15.61 2.23 31.07
CA ASP A 402 16.95 2.68 30.72
C ASP A 402 17.12 2.87 29.20
N LEU A 403 16.11 2.56 28.39
CA LEU A 403 16.12 2.82 26.95
C LEU A 403 15.00 3.75 26.51
N TYR A 404 15.34 4.64 25.61
CA TYR A 404 14.42 5.49 24.90
C TYR A 404 14.43 5.10 23.41
N TYR A 405 13.29 4.68 22.91
CA TYR A 405 13.14 4.31 21.53
C TYR A 405 12.79 5.54 20.71
N TYR A 406 13.62 5.81 19.72
CA TYR A 406 13.41 6.92 18.83
C TYR A 406 12.24 6.64 17.90
N ARG A 407 11.13 7.31 18.11
CA ARG A 407 9.89 7.13 17.37
C ARG A 407 9.16 8.46 17.16
N GLY A 408 8.36 8.54 16.12
CA GLY A 408 7.50 9.70 15.89
C GLY A 408 6.31 9.72 16.84
N GLY A 409 6.01 10.83 17.32
CA GLY A 409 4.87 11.46 17.86
C GLY A 409 3.72 10.76 18.56
N VAL A 410 3.78 9.48 18.84
CA VAL A 410 2.60 8.74 19.34
C VAL A 410 2.16 9.14 20.73
N THR A 411 3.09 9.51 21.61
CA THR A 411 2.80 9.92 22.98
C THR A 411 3.02 11.40 23.21
N GLN A 412 3.59 12.05 22.23
CA GLN A 412 3.93 13.46 22.24
C GLN A 412 3.37 14.04 20.93
N PRO A 413 2.25 14.74 20.95
CA PRO A 413 1.63 15.27 19.73
C PRO A 413 2.56 16.05 18.82
N ASN A 414 3.63 16.61 19.38
CA ASN A 414 4.60 17.42 18.66
C ASN A 414 5.91 16.69 18.35
N SER A 415 6.02 15.38 18.59
CA SER A 415 7.23 14.64 18.26
C SER A 415 7.19 14.23 16.80
N ARG A 416 8.11 14.77 16.01
CA ARG A 416 8.22 14.57 14.55
C ARG A 416 9.18 13.46 14.18
N GLU A 417 9.65 12.72 15.18
CA GLU A 417 10.67 11.71 15.01
C GLU A 417 10.07 10.31 15.03
N SER A 418 10.67 9.44 14.28
CA SER A 418 10.38 8.01 14.26
C SER A 418 11.67 7.22 14.24
N GLY A 419 11.62 5.95 14.61
CA GLY A 419 12.80 5.08 14.69
C GLY A 419 13.35 4.65 13.35
N THR A 420 12.61 4.82 12.26
CA THR A 420 13.05 4.43 10.91
C THR A 420 12.59 5.44 9.87
N PHE A 421 13.19 5.34 8.68
CA PHE A 421 12.79 6.14 7.52
C PHE A 421 11.29 6.03 7.25
N TYR A 422 10.75 4.81 7.21
CA TYR A 422 9.35 4.58 6.83
C TYR A 422 8.34 4.87 7.94
N THR A 423 8.75 4.90 9.20
CA THR A 423 7.84 5.11 10.33
C THR A 423 7.81 6.55 10.83
N ARG A 424 8.57 7.46 10.19
CA ARG A 424 8.49 8.89 10.45
C ARG A 424 7.19 9.48 9.90
N VAL A 425 6.61 10.47 10.59
CA VAL A 425 5.34 11.12 10.20
C VAL A 425 5.39 11.70 8.79
N SER A 426 6.51 12.29 8.40
CA SER A 426 6.73 12.87 7.07
C SER A 426 7.44 11.92 6.09
N SER A 427 7.42 10.62 6.36
CA SER A 427 7.91 9.62 5.40
C SER A 427 7.15 9.72 4.08
N PRO A 428 7.82 9.77 2.93
CA PRO A 428 7.15 9.89 1.64
C PRO A 428 6.38 8.62 1.29
N THR A 429 5.29 8.78 0.53
CA THR A 429 4.59 7.66 -0.10
C THR A 429 4.95 7.61 -1.58
N TYR A 430 5.46 6.48 -2.03
CA TYR A 430 5.88 6.25 -3.41
C TYR A 430 4.75 5.63 -4.22
N VAL A 431 4.22 6.36 -5.21
CA VAL A 431 3.18 5.86 -6.12
C VAL A 431 3.83 5.17 -7.33
N GLY A 432 4.89 5.78 -7.86
CA GLY A 432 5.69 5.21 -8.93
C GLY A 432 7.10 5.80 -8.95
N THR A 433 8.13 4.96 -9.14
CA THR A 433 9.52 5.36 -9.04
C THR A 433 10.37 4.87 -10.20
N TYR A 434 11.46 5.59 -10.48
CA TYR A 434 12.47 5.15 -11.46
C TYR A 434 13.15 3.84 -11.02
N ALA A 435 13.34 3.64 -9.73
CA ALA A 435 13.86 2.38 -9.20
C ALA A 435 12.98 1.20 -9.61
N GLU A 436 11.65 1.33 -9.51
CA GLU A 436 10.71 0.30 -9.96
C GLU A 436 10.80 0.05 -11.45
N VAL A 437 10.85 1.11 -12.28
CA VAL A 437 11.08 0.98 -13.75
C VAL A 437 12.31 0.12 -14.03
N CYS A 438 13.41 0.40 -13.33
CA CYS A 438 14.66 -0.35 -13.49
C CYS A 438 14.51 -1.83 -13.07
N PHE A 439 13.80 -2.12 -11.97
CA PHE A 439 13.62 -3.49 -11.51
C PHE A 439 12.66 -4.29 -12.39
N ILE A 440 11.57 -3.70 -12.89
CA ILE A 440 10.70 -4.36 -13.88
C ILE A 440 11.49 -4.67 -15.14
N ARG A 441 12.29 -3.70 -15.63
CA ARG A 441 13.17 -3.89 -16.78
C ARG A 441 14.17 -5.02 -16.56
N ALA A 442 14.82 -5.04 -15.39
CA ALA A 442 15.80 -6.09 -15.04
C ALA A 442 15.17 -7.48 -15.03
N GLU A 443 13.98 -7.63 -14.46
CA GLU A 443 13.22 -8.87 -14.41
C GLU A 443 12.85 -9.36 -15.81
N VAL A 444 12.25 -8.49 -16.63
CA VAL A 444 11.83 -8.84 -17.99
C VAL A 444 13.04 -9.22 -18.87
N LEU A 445 14.12 -8.43 -18.82
CA LEU A 445 15.34 -8.71 -19.58
C LEU A 445 16.02 -10.01 -19.14
N PHE A 446 16.01 -10.30 -17.82
CA PHE A 446 16.55 -11.54 -17.29
C PHE A 446 15.77 -12.75 -17.83
N ASN A 447 14.44 -12.68 -17.81
CA ASN A 447 13.56 -13.73 -18.30
C ASN A 447 13.68 -13.92 -19.82
N LEU A 448 14.02 -12.86 -20.57
CA LEU A 448 14.37 -12.93 -22.01
C LEU A 448 15.80 -13.45 -22.27
N GLY A 449 16.58 -13.79 -21.22
CA GLY A 449 17.98 -14.24 -21.35
C GLY A 449 18.99 -13.12 -21.61
N ARG A 450 18.58 -11.85 -21.61
CA ARG A 450 19.40 -10.66 -21.87
C ARG A 450 20.14 -10.22 -20.58
N LYS A 451 20.97 -11.11 -20.02
CA LYS A 451 21.57 -10.97 -18.68
C LYS A 451 22.42 -9.71 -18.48
N ALA A 452 23.18 -9.29 -19.48
CA ALA A 452 24.01 -8.07 -19.36
C ALA A 452 23.15 -6.82 -19.17
N GLU A 453 22.12 -6.67 -19.99
CA GLU A 453 21.19 -5.56 -19.91
C GLU A 453 20.33 -5.63 -18.63
N ALA A 454 19.94 -6.83 -18.21
CA ALA A 454 19.26 -7.06 -16.94
C ALA A 454 20.11 -6.59 -15.75
N TYR A 455 21.41 -6.90 -15.76
CA TYR A 455 22.35 -6.46 -14.72
C TYR A 455 22.53 -4.95 -14.68
N ASP A 456 22.62 -4.29 -15.84
CA ASP A 456 22.71 -2.84 -15.91
C ASP A 456 21.46 -2.15 -15.35
N ALA A 457 20.28 -2.66 -15.72
CA ALA A 457 19.01 -2.16 -15.19
C ALA A 457 18.91 -2.41 -13.66
N TYR A 458 19.28 -3.59 -13.20
CA TYR A 458 19.32 -3.95 -11.78
C TYR A 458 20.20 -3.01 -10.95
N LYS A 459 21.45 -2.74 -11.39
CA LYS A 459 22.35 -1.79 -10.73
C LYS A 459 21.76 -0.39 -10.66
N LYS A 460 21.17 0.09 -11.76
CA LYS A 460 20.50 1.39 -11.82
C LYS A 460 19.34 1.45 -10.82
N GLY A 461 18.53 0.40 -10.72
CA GLY A 461 17.42 0.32 -9.76
C GLY A 461 17.87 0.41 -8.31
N VAL A 462 18.92 -0.33 -7.94
CA VAL A 462 19.50 -0.27 -6.59
C VAL A 462 20.01 1.13 -6.28
N LYS A 463 20.82 1.69 -7.17
CA LYS A 463 21.37 3.04 -7.00
C LYS A 463 20.28 4.09 -6.87
N ALA A 464 19.31 4.09 -7.78
CA ALA A 464 18.18 5.02 -7.78
C ALA A 464 17.37 4.96 -6.48
N SER A 465 17.12 3.75 -5.95
CA SER A 465 16.43 3.57 -4.67
C SER A 465 17.20 4.16 -3.48
N ILE A 466 18.53 3.96 -3.42
CA ILE A 466 19.35 4.51 -2.34
C ILE A 466 19.40 6.04 -2.44
N GLU A 467 19.60 6.57 -3.63
CA GLU A 467 19.66 8.02 -3.89
C GLU A 467 18.32 8.69 -3.55
N LEU A 468 17.18 8.09 -3.92
CA LEU A 468 15.85 8.60 -3.58
C LEU A 468 15.63 8.70 -2.06
N MET A 469 16.01 7.67 -1.33
CA MET A 469 15.98 7.71 0.14
C MET A 469 16.89 8.81 0.67
N ASN A 470 18.10 8.92 0.13
CA ASN A 470 19.12 9.87 0.58
C ASN A 470 18.73 11.34 0.32
N GLU A 471 18.03 11.64 -0.77
CA GLU A 471 17.45 12.97 -1.03
C GLU A 471 16.50 13.41 0.09
N LYS A 472 15.62 12.50 0.54
CA LYS A 472 14.70 12.79 1.65
C LYS A 472 15.43 12.95 2.98
N LEU A 473 16.44 12.12 3.25
CA LEU A 473 17.29 12.23 4.45
C LEU A 473 18.02 13.57 4.47
N ALA A 474 18.59 13.99 3.34
CA ALA A 474 19.27 15.27 3.22
C ALA A 474 18.31 16.44 3.49
N LYS A 475 17.09 16.38 2.97
CA LYS A 475 16.05 17.37 3.23
C LYS A 475 15.72 17.45 4.72
N TRP A 476 15.42 16.32 5.38
CA TRP A 476 15.16 16.30 6.82
C TRP A 476 16.33 16.84 7.65
N CYS A 477 17.56 16.45 7.31
CA CYS A 477 18.76 16.96 7.99
C CYS A 477 19.03 18.46 7.76
N SER A 478 18.50 19.05 6.68
CA SER A 478 18.57 20.50 6.45
C SER A 478 17.53 21.26 7.26
N GLU A 479 16.40 20.62 7.56
CA GLU A 479 15.31 21.19 8.38
C GLU A 479 15.58 21.05 9.89
N ASP A 480 16.23 19.96 10.32
CA ASP A 480 16.67 19.72 11.70
C ASP A 480 18.04 19.03 11.73
N GLU A 481 19.08 19.80 12.07
CA GLU A 481 20.46 19.32 12.14
C GLU A 481 20.68 18.20 13.18
N ASN A 482 19.82 18.09 14.19
CA ASN A 482 19.94 17.01 15.17
C ASN A 482 19.68 15.64 14.57
N LEU A 483 18.92 15.55 13.48
CA LEU A 483 18.67 14.30 12.79
C LEU A 483 19.97 13.66 12.26
N LYS A 484 21.01 14.45 11.98
CA LYS A 484 22.33 13.95 11.60
C LYS A 484 22.98 13.07 12.66
N LYS A 485 22.56 13.18 13.92
CA LYS A 485 23.08 12.39 15.05
C LYS A 485 22.40 11.03 15.19
N CYS A 486 21.26 10.84 14.56
CA CYS A 486 20.53 9.59 14.59
C CYS A 486 20.90 8.71 13.39
N PRO A 487 21.35 7.47 13.60
CA PRO A 487 21.71 6.58 12.50
C PRO A 487 20.57 6.38 11.49
N SER A 488 19.32 6.38 11.95
CA SER A 488 18.14 6.21 11.08
C SER A 488 17.92 7.36 10.10
N PHE A 489 18.46 8.56 10.36
CA PHE A 489 18.17 9.76 9.59
C PHE A 489 19.39 10.46 9.04
N SER A 490 20.60 10.06 9.45
CA SER A 490 21.83 10.60 8.86
C SER A 490 21.88 10.33 7.36
N VAL A 491 22.44 11.28 6.61
CA VAL A 491 22.66 11.16 5.16
C VAL A 491 23.62 10.01 4.89
N ILE A 492 23.34 9.24 3.84
CA ILE A 492 24.21 8.14 3.38
C ILE A 492 25.39 8.75 2.60
N PRO A 493 26.64 8.47 2.99
CA PRO A 493 27.80 8.94 2.24
C PRO A 493 27.84 8.38 0.82
N THR A 494 28.20 9.21 -0.17
CA THR A 494 28.30 8.77 -1.58
C THR A 494 29.28 7.60 -1.74
N ALA A 495 30.37 7.60 -0.97
CA ALA A 495 31.35 6.50 -0.99
C ALA A 495 30.73 5.15 -0.59
N ASP A 496 29.79 5.13 0.36
CA ASP A 496 29.10 3.91 0.79
C ASP A 496 28.12 3.43 -0.27
N ILE A 497 27.43 4.37 -0.94
CA ILE A 497 26.56 4.06 -2.09
C ILE A 497 27.37 3.42 -3.20
N ASP A 498 28.48 4.06 -3.60
CA ASP A 498 29.34 3.58 -4.68
C ASP A 498 29.99 2.23 -4.33
N ASN A 499 30.44 2.06 -3.08
CA ASN A 499 30.99 0.79 -2.60
C ASN A 499 29.96 -0.33 -2.70
N TYR A 500 28.73 -0.11 -2.24
CA TYR A 500 27.67 -1.11 -2.28
C TYR A 500 27.30 -1.46 -3.72
N VAL A 501 27.04 -0.47 -4.55
CA VAL A 501 26.62 -0.66 -5.96
C VAL A 501 27.69 -1.37 -6.80
N ASN A 502 28.97 -1.14 -6.51
CA ASN A 502 30.05 -1.70 -7.31
C ASN A 502 30.57 -3.05 -6.79
N ASN A 503 30.42 -3.35 -5.49
CA ASN A 503 31.06 -4.50 -4.87
C ASN A 503 30.09 -5.52 -4.26
N ALA A 504 28.84 -5.13 -3.91
CA ALA A 504 27.88 -6.02 -3.29
C ALA A 504 26.96 -6.76 -4.27
N LEU A 505 26.73 -6.17 -5.44
CA LEU A 505 25.68 -6.61 -6.36
C LEU A 505 26.09 -7.76 -7.29
N GLY A 506 27.38 -8.15 -7.29
CA GLY A 506 27.93 -9.18 -8.15
C GLY A 506 28.23 -8.67 -9.58
N THR A 507 28.06 -9.54 -10.56
CA THR A 507 28.37 -9.31 -11.97
C THR A 507 27.23 -9.73 -12.90
N ALA A 508 27.29 -9.35 -14.16
CA ALA A 508 26.32 -9.82 -15.18
C ALA A 508 26.34 -11.35 -15.35
N GLY A 509 27.48 -12.01 -15.06
CA GLY A 509 27.62 -13.47 -15.16
C GLY A 509 26.89 -14.22 -14.05
N ASP A 510 26.82 -13.64 -12.84
CA ASP A 510 26.25 -14.29 -11.65
C ASP A 510 24.88 -13.71 -11.24
N ILE A 511 24.29 -12.86 -12.06
CA ILE A 511 22.95 -12.32 -11.79
C ILE A 511 21.91 -13.46 -11.77
N THR A 512 21.05 -13.40 -10.78
CA THR A 512 19.91 -14.32 -10.64
C THR A 512 18.62 -13.55 -10.44
N LEU A 513 17.51 -14.18 -10.72
CA LEU A 513 16.20 -13.61 -10.41
C LEU A 513 16.06 -13.32 -8.91
N GLY A 514 16.63 -14.20 -8.05
CA GLY A 514 16.64 -13.98 -6.60
C GLY A 514 17.35 -12.70 -6.18
N LYS A 515 18.47 -12.35 -6.81
CA LYS A 515 19.15 -11.07 -6.56
C LYS A 515 18.30 -9.89 -6.98
N ILE A 516 17.69 -9.93 -8.17
CA ILE A 516 16.81 -8.87 -8.69
C ILE A 516 15.62 -8.67 -7.76
N MET A 517 14.88 -9.74 -7.43
CA MET A 517 13.67 -9.67 -6.64
C MET A 517 13.93 -9.24 -5.19
N THR A 518 15.05 -9.66 -4.60
CA THR A 518 15.41 -9.23 -3.25
C THR A 518 15.70 -7.72 -3.21
N GLN A 519 16.44 -7.18 -4.17
CA GLN A 519 16.71 -5.75 -4.22
C GLN A 519 15.48 -4.92 -4.60
N LYS A 520 14.64 -5.44 -5.51
CA LYS A 520 13.31 -4.86 -5.81
C LYS A 520 12.47 -4.75 -4.53
N ARG A 521 12.41 -5.82 -3.73
CA ARG A 521 11.70 -5.88 -2.47
C ARG A 521 12.21 -4.86 -1.43
N ILE A 522 13.54 -4.66 -1.34
CA ILE A 522 14.12 -3.65 -0.46
C ILE A 522 13.76 -2.24 -0.95
N ALA A 523 13.83 -2.00 -2.25
CA ALA A 523 13.51 -0.70 -2.84
C ALA A 523 12.02 -0.35 -2.73
N MET A 524 11.15 -1.35 -2.73
CA MET A 524 9.69 -1.22 -2.76
C MET A 524 9.03 -1.69 -1.46
N LEU A 525 9.69 -1.54 -0.32
CA LEU A 525 9.10 -1.86 0.99
C LEU A 525 7.78 -1.09 1.17
N PHE A 526 6.74 -1.77 1.62
CA PHE A 526 5.35 -1.31 1.73
C PHE A 526 4.63 -1.08 0.39
N SER A 527 5.13 -1.65 -0.71
CA SER A 527 4.38 -1.76 -1.95
C SER A 527 3.54 -3.06 -1.99
N MET A 528 2.39 -3.00 -2.65
CA MET A 528 1.60 -4.19 -2.99
C MET A 528 2.37 -5.14 -3.92
N GLU A 529 3.29 -4.59 -4.72
CA GLU A 529 4.06 -5.36 -5.70
C GLU A 529 4.94 -6.43 -5.04
N THR A 530 5.36 -6.24 -3.79
CA THR A 530 6.05 -7.30 -3.04
C THR A 530 5.21 -8.58 -2.94
N TRP A 531 3.92 -8.44 -2.62
CA TRP A 531 3.03 -9.60 -2.54
C TRP A 531 2.62 -10.12 -3.92
N ASN A 532 2.39 -9.23 -4.89
CA ASN A 532 2.11 -9.61 -6.27
C ASN A 532 3.26 -10.42 -6.87
N ASP A 533 4.51 -10.00 -6.64
CA ASP A 533 5.70 -10.73 -7.06
C ASP A 533 5.79 -12.11 -6.40
N MET A 534 5.54 -12.21 -5.09
CA MET A 534 5.55 -13.50 -4.42
C MET A 534 4.50 -14.45 -4.98
N ARG A 535 3.30 -13.97 -5.31
CA ARG A 535 2.25 -14.76 -5.95
C ARG A 535 2.64 -15.17 -7.37
N ARG A 536 3.20 -14.26 -8.17
CA ARG A 536 3.66 -14.55 -9.54
C ARG A 536 4.70 -15.68 -9.59
N TYR A 537 5.54 -15.78 -8.58
CA TYR A 537 6.60 -16.79 -8.46
C TYR A 537 6.32 -17.87 -7.42
N ASP A 538 5.05 -18.08 -7.04
CA ASP A 538 4.60 -19.17 -6.18
C ASP A 538 5.37 -19.27 -4.85
N TYR A 539 5.75 -18.11 -4.28
CA TYR A 539 6.52 -18.01 -3.01
C TYR A 539 7.83 -18.81 -3.04
N ASN A 540 8.46 -18.95 -4.20
CA ASN A 540 9.68 -19.74 -4.36
C ASN A 540 10.84 -19.16 -3.53
N PRO A 541 11.40 -19.92 -2.53
CA PRO A 541 12.47 -19.44 -1.66
C PRO A 541 13.81 -19.23 -2.39
N GLU A 542 14.01 -19.78 -3.58
CA GLU A 542 15.18 -19.51 -4.41
C GLU A 542 15.13 -18.12 -5.05
N ILE A 543 13.91 -17.58 -5.22
CA ILE A 543 13.67 -16.23 -5.74
C ILE A 543 13.52 -15.22 -4.59
N PHE A 544 12.84 -15.59 -3.52
CA PHE A 544 12.69 -14.75 -2.33
C PHE A 544 13.66 -15.18 -1.24
N LEU A 545 14.93 -14.73 -1.38
CA LEU A 545 16.06 -15.22 -0.61
C LEU A 545 15.81 -15.13 0.91
N GLY A 546 15.91 -16.26 1.56
CA GLY A 546 15.73 -16.40 3.00
C GLY A 546 14.27 -16.50 3.46
N TRP A 547 13.28 -16.39 2.56
CA TRP A 547 11.88 -16.53 2.95
C TRP A 547 11.58 -17.95 3.47
N LYS A 548 10.90 -17.97 4.61
CA LYS A 548 10.42 -19.20 5.24
C LYS A 548 9.09 -18.93 5.93
N MET A 549 8.23 -19.93 5.94
CA MET A 549 7.00 -19.85 6.71
C MET A 549 7.32 -19.69 8.20
N PRO A 550 6.66 -18.76 8.91
CA PRO A 550 6.80 -18.64 10.36
C PRO A 550 6.47 -19.94 11.10
N ALA A 551 7.25 -20.27 12.12
CA ALA A 551 7.06 -21.53 12.86
C ALA A 551 5.66 -21.66 13.51
N TYR A 552 5.10 -20.56 13.96
CA TYR A 552 3.76 -20.53 14.57
C TYR A 552 2.63 -20.84 13.59
N HIS A 553 2.86 -20.72 12.28
CA HIS A 553 1.89 -21.10 11.25
C HIS A 553 1.39 -22.54 11.42
N LYS A 554 2.30 -23.49 11.66
CA LYS A 554 1.93 -24.88 11.87
C LYS A 554 0.93 -25.08 13.03
N THR A 555 1.16 -24.41 14.16
CA THR A 555 0.24 -24.45 15.30
C THR A 555 -1.16 -23.96 14.93
N LEU A 556 -1.26 -22.93 14.09
CA LEU A 556 -2.54 -22.40 13.63
C LEU A 556 -3.21 -23.30 12.59
N VAL A 557 -2.43 -23.97 11.74
CA VAL A 557 -2.94 -24.99 10.80
C VAL A 557 -3.53 -26.17 11.57
N ASP A 558 -2.81 -26.68 12.57
CA ASP A 558 -3.28 -27.78 13.41
C ASP A 558 -4.56 -27.40 14.18
N ALA A 559 -4.75 -26.11 14.47
CA ALA A 559 -5.98 -25.58 15.06
C ALA A 559 -7.05 -25.19 14.02
N MET A 560 -6.86 -25.49 12.74
CA MET A 560 -7.76 -25.14 11.60
C MET A 560 -8.07 -23.63 11.51
N LYS A 561 -7.09 -22.78 11.75
CA LYS A 561 -7.23 -21.32 11.75
C LYS A 561 -6.45 -20.62 10.65
N ALA A 562 -5.32 -21.18 10.22
CA ALA A 562 -4.48 -20.60 9.17
C ALA A 562 -4.70 -21.32 7.84
N ILE A 563 -4.19 -20.72 6.76
CA ILE A 563 -4.13 -21.34 5.43
C ILE A 563 -3.44 -22.69 5.55
N PRO A 564 -4.04 -23.79 5.03
CA PRO A 564 -3.49 -25.14 5.18
C PRO A 564 -2.07 -25.29 4.65
N GLU A 565 -1.31 -26.21 5.24
CA GLU A 565 0.03 -26.54 4.77
C GLU A 565 0.01 -27.00 3.30
N GLY A 566 0.96 -26.52 2.50
CA GLY A 566 1.02 -26.76 1.05
C GLY A 566 0.09 -25.90 0.19
N LYS A 567 -0.77 -25.10 0.80
CA LYS A 567 -1.53 -24.06 0.12
C LYS A 567 -0.83 -22.71 0.25
N GLN A 568 -1.16 -21.79 -0.65
CA GLN A 568 -0.54 -20.47 -0.68
C GLN A 568 -1.60 -19.38 -0.52
N PHE A 569 -1.20 -18.25 0.05
CA PHE A 569 -2.06 -17.09 0.23
C PHE A 569 -2.18 -16.33 -1.09
N ARG A 570 -3.35 -16.41 -1.77
CA ARG A 570 -3.54 -15.96 -3.15
C ARG A 570 -4.45 -14.76 -3.30
N ARG A 571 -5.44 -14.59 -2.42
CA ARG A 571 -6.40 -13.46 -2.44
C ARG A 571 -6.91 -13.13 -1.06
N TRP A 572 -7.55 -12.00 -0.94
CA TRP A 572 -8.37 -11.66 0.20
C TRP A 572 -9.81 -12.12 -0.04
N ARG A 573 -10.47 -12.55 1.02
CA ARG A 573 -11.90 -12.81 0.99
C ARG A 573 -12.66 -11.49 0.86
N GLN A 574 -13.83 -11.49 0.22
CA GLN A 574 -14.67 -10.31 0.13
C GLN A 574 -15.01 -9.78 1.53
N CYS A 575 -15.16 -8.46 1.63
CA CYS A 575 -15.44 -7.81 2.90
C CYS A 575 -16.85 -8.20 3.44
N SER A 576 -17.06 -8.00 4.74
CA SER A 576 -18.32 -8.39 5.39
C SER A 576 -19.55 -7.68 4.81
N HIS A 577 -19.40 -6.50 4.24
CA HIS A 577 -20.51 -5.79 3.60
C HIS A 577 -20.99 -6.53 2.36
N GLU A 578 -20.11 -6.96 1.49
CA GLU A 578 -20.43 -7.74 0.30
C GLU A 578 -21.00 -9.12 0.67
N LEU A 579 -20.40 -9.80 1.64
CA LEU A 579 -20.88 -11.09 2.14
C LEU A 579 -22.29 -11.04 2.73
N ASN A 580 -22.71 -9.89 3.25
CA ASN A 580 -24.01 -9.75 3.91
C ASN A 580 -25.05 -9.08 3.02
N TYR A 581 -24.68 -8.10 2.20
CA TYR A 581 -25.65 -7.28 1.49
C TYR A 581 -25.70 -7.55 -0.02
N ASN A 582 -24.62 -8.07 -0.63
CA ASN A 582 -24.58 -8.41 -2.06
C ASN A 582 -24.27 -9.91 -2.29
N ALA A 583 -24.68 -10.74 -1.35
CA ALA A 583 -24.34 -12.16 -1.27
C ALA A 583 -24.77 -12.95 -2.52
N ASP A 584 -25.94 -12.65 -3.09
CA ASP A 584 -26.48 -13.39 -4.25
C ASP A 584 -25.61 -13.15 -5.50
N ASN A 585 -25.22 -11.90 -5.77
CA ASN A 585 -24.35 -11.57 -6.90
C ASN A 585 -22.95 -12.16 -6.69
N LEU A 586 -22.43 -12.10 -5.45
CA LEU A 586 -21.17 -12.71 -5.09
C LEU A 586 -21.19 -14.24 -5.22
N GLN A 587 -22.29 -14.89 -4.85
CA GLN A 587 -22.46 -16.34 -5.06
C GLN A 587 -22.52 -16.67 -6.55
N ALA A 588 -23.25 -15.88 -7.34
CA ALA A 588 -23.45 -16.13 -8.76
C ALA A 588 -22.12 -16.07 -9.55
N ILE A 589 -21.23 -15.13 -9.25
CA ILE A 589 -19.94 -15.02 -9.95
C ILE A 589 -19.04 -16.23 -9.69
N GLY A 590 -19.23 -16.95 -8.58
CA GLY A 590 -18.42 -18.12 -8.23
C GLY A 590 -18.38 -19.20 -9.32
N ALA A 591 -19.43 -19.31 -10.13
CA ALA A 591 -19.45 -20.22 -11.27
C ALA A 591 -18.39 -19.91 -12.34
N GLN A 592 -17.81 -18.70 -12.32
CA GLN A 592 -16.78 -18.24 -13.23
C GLN A 592 -15.42 -18.07 -12.53
N VAL A 593 -15.32 -18.46 -11.24
CA VAL A 593 -14.08 -18.39 -10.47
C VAL A 593 -13.43 -19.77 -10.46
N PRO A 594 -12.29 -19.94 -11.12
CA PRO A 594 -11.59 -21.22 -11.12
C PRO A 594 -11.19 -21.65 -9.71
N GLY A 595 -11.57 -22.85 -9.31
CA GLY A 595 -11.30 -23.37 -7.96
C GLY A 595 -12.35 -23.02 -6.91
N ALA A 596 -13.39 -22.25 -7.23
CA ALA A 596 -14.51 -22.04 -6.32
C ALA A 596 -15.37 -23.29 -6.21
N ASP A 597 -15.63 -23.75 -4.99
CA ASP A 597 -16.53 -24.87 -4.74
C ASP A 597 -17.97 -24.37 -4.52
N MET A 598 -18.77 -24.46 -5.56
CA MET A 598 -20.17 -24.03 -5.54
C MET A 598 -21.08 -24.94 -4.74
N SER A 599 -20.63 -26.12 -4.32
CA SER A 599 -21.41 -27.09 -3.53
C SER A 599 -21.40 -26.78 -2.03
N LEU A 600 -20.53 -25.87 -1.59
CA LEU A 600 -20.37 -25.55 -0.17
C LEU A 600 -21.64 -24.89 0.42
N ALA A 601 -22.11 -25.44 1.52
CA ALA A 601 -23.20 -24.86 2.30
C ALA A 601 -22.75 -23.47 2.84
N GLY A 602 -23.42 -22.42 2.40
CA GLY A 602 -23.07 -21.03 2.77
C GLY A 602 -22.28 -20.26 1.71
N GLY A 603 -21.91 -20.92 0.62
CA GLY A 603 -21.30 -20.32 -0.56
C GLY A 603 -19.78 -20.43 -0.60
N TRP A 604 -19.21 -20.45 -1.81
CA TRP A 604 -17.79 -20.56 -2.07
C TRP A 604 -16.96 -19.45 -1.38
N ASN A 605 -17.53 -18.26 -1.30
CA ASN A 605 -16.88 -17.05 -0.78
C ASN A 605 -16.82 -16.96 0.76
N LYS A 606 -17.47 -17.87 1.48
CA LYS A 606 -17.42 -17.95 2.95
C LYS A 606 -16.50 -19.04 3.47
N ALA A 607 -16.08 -19.96 2.60
CA ALA A 607 -15.13 -21.00 2.94
C ALA A 607 -13.74 -20.43 3.25
N ASP A 608 -13.00 -21.11 4.11
CA ASP A 608 -11.62 -20.72 4.42
C ASP A 608 -10.67 -20.95 3.23
N ASP A 609 -11.05 -21.81 2.30
CA ASP A 609 -10.29 -22.06 1.06
C ASP A 609 -10.24 -20.87 0.12
N VAL A 610 -11.15 -19.90 0.22
CA VAL A 610 -11.17 -18.71 -0.64
C VAL A 610 -9.84 -17.96 -0.64
N TRP A 611 -9.14 -17.94 0.48
CA TRP A 611 -7.84 -17.28 0.62
C TRP A 611 -6.75 -17.90 -0.28
N THR A 612 -6.95 -19.14 -0.73
CA THR A 612 -5.99 -19.91 -1.52
C THR A 612 -6.34 -19.95 -3.02
N ILE A 613 -7.49 -19.42 -3.41
CA ILE A 613 -7.92 -19.38 -4.81
C ILE A 613 -7.17 -18.26 -5.53
N PRO A 614 -6.42 -18.54 -6.60
CA PRO A 614 -5.72 -17.50 -7.37
C PRO A 614 -6.72 -16.46 -7.92
N VAL A 615 -6.30 -15.20 -7.98
CA VAL A 615 -6.97 -14.20 -8.81
C VAL A 615 -6.67 -14.48 -10.28
N TRP A 616 -7.44 -13.91 -11.21
CA TRP A 616 -7.36 -14.27 -12.62
C TRP A 616 -5.92 -14.21 -13.20
N TRP A 617 -5.19 -13.13 -12.96
CA TRP A 617 -3.83 -12.99 -13.51
C TRP A 617 -2.80 -13.92 -12.83
N ASP A 618 -3.07 -14.36 -11.60
CA ASP A 618 -2.19 -15.26 -10.83
C ASP A 618 -2.36 -16.74 -11.21
N SER A 619 -3.12 -17.03 -12.23
CA SER A 619 -3.34 -18.38 -12.77
C SER A 619 -2.89 -18.47 -14.23
N ASP A 620 -2.64 -19.69 -14.72
CA ASP A 620 -2.35 -20.00 -16.11
C ASP A 620 -3.60 -20.10 -17.00
N GLN A 621 -4.79 -19.96 -16.43
CA GLN A 621 -6.06 -20.03 -17.13
C GLN A 621 -6.30 -18.80 -18.01
N GLU A 622 -6.83 -18.99 -19.23
CA GLU A 622 -7.13 -17.93 -20.20
C GLU A 622 -8.35 -17.07 -19.83
#